data_c079d540dbb8671aab1380bad3c2334c
#
_entry.id   c079d540dbb8671aab1380bad3c2334c
#
_cell.length_a   1.000
_cell.length_b   1.000
_cell.length_c   1.000
_cell.angle_alpha   90.00
_cell.angle_beta   90.00
_cell.angle_gamma   90.00
#
_symmetry.space_group_name_H-M   'P 1'
#
loop_
_entity.id
_entity.type
_entity.pdbx_description
1 polymer ?
#
loop_
_entity_poly.entity_id
_entity_poly.type
_entity_poly.pdbx_seq_one_letter_code
_entity_poly.pdbx_strand_id
1 'polypeptide(L)'
;MANPRIVPEDQARPGDRIADLTIHEPRANIDALGIDKHVVKLGEPFDALLCLQGGALRAIYSAGVLDTFLDMGLSFKQVVGVSAGTLMGIDYVCGDRGASAYTNLVYAGDPRYMGFKDLIFKQQIFNFDFMFGEVASYLMPFDPDRFFNSPMSLIAVATNCTNGTPSYFDLGRPGTTMQDMTSAASASSSMPLLSKMTYVNDVPHLDGGITDPLGMGPAREAIAQGRKVVFVSTRERGFRKPPESERMKRIYRRAYAGYPELAEKLCRMNELCNEELAEADELAAAGKAFVIHPIVPPTVGHTEKDTGKLRALYEQGAYEARAQLPALIAYLQG
;
A
#
# COMPACT_ATOMS: atom_id res chain seq x y z
N MET A 1 18.92 9.67 -14.49
CA MET A 1 19.92 8.60 -14.40
C MET A 1 19.45 7.45 -15.27
N ALA A 2 20.30 6.84 -16.05
CA ALA A 2 19.90 5.87 -17.07
C ALA A 2 19.25 4.64 -16.43
N ASN A 3 18.13 4.22 -17.01
CA ASN A 3 17.46 2.96 -16.72
C ASN A 3 18.46 1.81 -16.83
N PRO A 4 18.58 0.87 -15.89
CA PRO A 4 19.38 -0.32 -16.10
C PRO A 4 18.79 -1.06 -17.30
N ARG A 5 19.55 -1.14 -18.39
CA ARG A 5 19.15 -1.92 -19.56
C ARG A 5 19.16 -3.39 -19.14
N ILE A 6 18.01 -4.04 -19.28
CA ILE A 6 17.94 -5.51 -19.22
C ILE A 6 18.71 -6.01 -20.43
N VAL A 7 19.89 -6.56 -20.20
CA VAL A 7 20.69 -7.22 -21.22
C VAL A 7 20.26 -8.69 -21.27
N PRO A 8 19.83 -9.21 -22.45
CA PRO A 8 19.53 -10.62 -22.57
C PRO A 8 20.71 -11.49 -22.12
N GLU A 9 20.44 -12.65 -21.51
CA GLU A 9 21.43 -13.50 -20.85
C GLU A 9 22.57 -13.95 -21.79
N ASP A 10 22.29 -14.06 -23.08
CA ASP A 10 23.24 -14.41 -24.15
C ASP A 10 24.18 -13.24 -24.55
N GLN A 11 23.87 -12.01 -24.14
CA GLN A 11 24.63 -10.79 -24.44
C GLN A 11 25.29 -10.17 -23.20
N ALA A 12 25.07 -10.74 -21.99
CA ALA A 12 25.61 -10.25 -20.75
C ALA A 12 27.13 -10.50 -20.67
N ARG A 13 27.91 -9.45 -20.37
CA ARG A 13 29.35 -9.56 -20.13
C ARG A 13 29.60 -10.04 -18.69
N PRO A 14 30.78 -10.65 -18.38
CA PRO A 14 31.21 -10.83 -17.00
C PRO A 14 31.19 -9.46 -16.29
N GLY A 15 30.44 -9.33 -15.20
CA GLY A 15 30.15 -8.05 -14.53
C GLY A 15 28.75 -7.50 -14.80
N ASP A 16 28.06 -7.90 -15.88
CA ASP A 16 26.65 -7.61 -16.12
C ASP A 16 25.75 -8.69 -15.50
N ARG A 17 26.34 -9.76 -14.99
CA ARG A 17 25.61 -10.87 -14.34
C ARG A 17 25.28 -10.50 -12.91
N ILE A 18 24.03 -10.66 -12.55
CA ILE A 18 23.50 -10.55 -11.19
C ILE A 18 24.28 -11.43 -10.19
N ALA A 19 24.97 -12.48 -10.64
CA ALA A 19 25.84 -13.32 -9.82
C ALA A 19 27.05 -12.58 -9.20
N ASP A 20 27.45 -11.42 -9.75
CA ASP A 20 28.49 -10.57 -9.16
C ASP A 20 27.94 -9.53 -8.18
N LEU A 21 26.64 -9.30 -8.18
CA LEU A 21 25.96 -8.71 -7.05
C LEU A 21 25.86 -9.83 -5.99
N THR A 22 26.52 -9.68 -4.88
CA THR A 22 26.28 -10.52 -3.70
C THR A 22 24.86 -10.24 -3.25
N ILE A 23 23.88 -10.83 -3.94
CA ILE A 23 22.51 -10.92 -3.49
C ILE A 23 22.57 -11.76 -2.24
N HIS A 24 22.76 -11.12 -1.09
CA HIS A 24 22.54 -11.78 0.17
C HIS A 24 21.03 -12.02 0.23
N GLU A 25 20.59 -13.18 -0.31
CA GLU A 25 19.29 -13.67 0.10
C GLU A 25 19.23 -13.56 1.61
N PRO A 26 18.15 -12.95 2.14
CA PRO A 26 17.98 -12.96 3.59
C PRO A 26 18.07 -14.43 3.99
N ARG A 27 18.97 -14.76 4.92
CA ARG A 27 19.21 -16.13 5.41
C ARG A 27 18.01 -16.73 6.15
N ALA A 28 16.86 -16.06 6.10
CA ALA A 28 15.62 -16.61 6.57
C ALA A 28 15.25 -17.76 5.63
N ASN A 29 15.17 -18.98 6.18
CA ASN A 29 14.61 -20.11 5.47
C ASN A 29 13.16 -19.75 5.11
N ILE A 30 12.95 -19.40 3.86
CA ILE A 30 11.70 -18.88 3.31
C ILE A 30 10.59 -19.90 3.46
N ASP A 31 10.91 -21.19 3.28
CA ASP A 31 9.97 -22.28 3.49
C ASP A 31 9.56 -22.41 4.97
N ALA A 32 10.43 -21.97 5.91
CA ALA A 32 10.09 -21.92 7.33
C ALA A 32 9.09 -20.83 7.70
N LEU A 33 8.86 -19.82 6.86
CA LEU A 33 7.83 -18.81 7.08
C LEU A 33 6.42 -19.36 6.83
N GLY A 34 6.28 -20.45 6.07
CA GLY A 34 5.00 -21.12 5.79
C GLY A 34 3.97 -20.22 5.08
N ILE A 35 4.46 -19.19 4.35
CA ILE A 35 3.63 -18.38 3.47
C ILE A 35 3.50 -19.12 2.15
N ASP A 36 2.31 -19.57 1.87
CA ASP A 36 1.99 -20.16 0.57
C ASP A 36 1.86 -19.04 -0.47
N LYS A 37 2.74 -19.07 -1.48
CA LYS A 37 2.76 -18.11 -2.57
C LYS A 37 2.39 -18.78 -3.87
N HIS A 38 1.34 -18.30 -4.48
CA HIS A 38 0.92 -18.75 -5.80
C HIS A 38 0.06 -17.69 -6.50
N VAL A 39 -0.07 -17.84 -7.81
CA VAL A 39 -0.96 -16.99 -8.61
C VAL A 39 -2.35 -17.57 -8.60
N VAL A 40 -3.32 -16.74 -8.20
CA VAL A 40 -4.74 -17.09 -8.23
C VAL A 40 -5.35 -16.58 -9.54
N LYS A 41 -6.07 -17.44 -10.23
CA LYS A 41 -6.87 -17.02 -11.38
C LYS A 41 -8.08 -16.24 -10.88
N LEU A 42 -8.11 -14.95 -11.20
CA LEU A 42 -9.20 -14.06 -10.83
C LEU A 42 -10.49 -14.43 -11.57
N GLY A 43 -11.62 -14.42 -10.86
CA GLY A 43 -12.95 -14.57 -11.42
C GLY A 43 -13.55 -13.23 -11.86
N GLU A 44 -14.86 -13.23 -12.17
CA GLU A 44 -15.60 -12.00 -12.44
C GLU A 44 -15.66 -11.13 -11.17
N PRO A 45 -15.19 -9.88 -11.21
CA PRO A 45 -15.16 -9.02 -10.04
C PRO A 45 -16.55 -8.47 -9.69
N PHE A 46 -16.83 -8.32 -8.40
CA PHE A 46 -17.98 -7.55 -7.95
C PHE A 46 -17.88 -6.10 -8.43
N ASP A 47 -18.99 -5.51 -8.86
CA ASP A 47 -19.05 -4.07 -9.17
C ASP A 47 -19.06 -3.25 -7.88
N ALA A 48 -17.94 -3.29 -7.20
CA ALA A 48 -17.72 -2.68 -5.91
C ALA A 48 -16.32 -2.04 -5.86
N LEU A 49 -16.14 -1.12 -4.91
CA LEU A 49 -14.88 -0.47 -4.60
C LEU A 49 -14.29 -1.07 -3.33
N LEU A 50 -13.01 -1.44 -3.37
CA LEU A 50 -12.22 -1.86 -2.22
C LEU A 50 -11.21 -0.78 -1.86
N CYS A 51 -11.29 -0.20 -0.66
CA CYS A 51 -10.37 0.81 -0.15
C CYS A 51 -9.41 0.21 0.87
N LEU A 52 -8.11 0.36 0.62
CA LEU A 52 -7.03 -0.20 1.42
C LEU A 52 -6.28 0.92 2.16
N GLN A 53 -6.48 1.02 3.48
CA GLN A 53 -5.78 1.98 4.31
C GLN A 53 -4.28 1.67 4.37
N GLY A 54 -3.45 2.72 4.35
CA GLY A 54 -2.02 2.62 4.60
C GLY A 54 -1.65 2.32 6.06
N GLY A 55 -0.36 2.27 6.32
CA GLY A 55 0.14 2.05 7.68
C GLY A 55 1.56 1.48 7.72
N ALA A 56 2.31 1.59 6.64
CA ALA A 56 3.63 0.97 6.47
C ALA A 56 3.56 -0.52 6.83
N LEU A 57 4.45 -1.04 7.70
CA LEU A 57 4.45 -2.47 8.03
C LEU A 57 3.19 -2.97 8.76
N ARG A 58 2.39 -2.06 9.36
CA ARG A 58 1.10 -2.47 9.95
C ARG A 58 0.09 -2.93 8.90
N ALA A 59 0.23 -2.48 7.66
CA ALA A 59 -0.65 -2.90 6.56
C ALA A 59 -0.52 -4.40 6.22
N ILE A 60 0.41 -5.14 6.83
CA ILE A 60 0.47 -6.61 6.73
C ILE A 60 -0.84 -7.29 7.22
N TYR A 61 -1.63 -6.61 8.05
CA TYR A 61 -3.00 -7.01 8.36
C TYR A 61 -3.85 -7.10 7.08
N SER A 62 -3.78 -6.05 6.25
CA SER A 62 -4.50 -6.03 4.96
C SER A 62 -4.00 -7.12 4.01
N ALA A 63 -2.71 -7.48 4.05
CA ALA A 63 -2.21 -8.62 3.25
C ALA A 63 -2.93 -9.92 3.63
N GLY A 64 -3.15 -10.19 4.92
CA GLY A 64 -3.90 -11.36 5.39
C GLY A 64 -5.37 -11.33 4.93
N VAL A 65 -6.00 -10.16 4.94
CA VAL A 65 -7.36 -9.97 4.42
C VAL A 65 -7.41 -10.25 2.91
N LEU A 66 -6.48 -9.67 2.14
CA LEU A 66 -6.44 -9.80 0.68
C LEU A 66 -6.13 -11.24 0.23
N ASP A 67 -5.20 -11.93 0.92
CA ASP A 67 -4.93 -13.34 0.64
C ASP A 67 -6.15 -14.21 0.89
N THR A 68 -6.93 -13.91 1.94
CA THR A 68 -8.20 -14.59 2.18
C THR A 68 -9.22 -14.32 1.07
N PHE A 69 -9.27 -13.09 0.55
CA PHE A 69 -10.13 -12.76 -0.60
C PHE A 69 -9.71 -13.55 -1.84
N LEU A 70 -8.42 -13.62 -2.13
CA LEU A 70 -7.90 -14.42 -3.25
C LEU A 70 -8.20 -15.91 -3.08
N ASP A 71 -7.98 -16.49 -1.89
CA ASP A 71 -8.30 -17.90 -1.57
C ASP A 71 -9.78 -18.23 -1.82
N MET A 72 -10.66 -17.24 -1.69
CA MET A 72 -12.11 -17.39 -1.88
C MET A 72 -12.59 -16.94 -3.27
N GLY A 73 -11.67 -16.55 -4.16
CA GLY A 73 -12.00 -16.05 -5.49
C GLY A 73 -12.74 -14.70 -5.47
N LEU A 74 -12.65 -13.95 -4.36
CA LEU A 74 -13.31 -12.66 -4.20
C LEU A 74 -12.44 -11.58 -4.85
N SER A 75 -13.00 -10.85 -5.82
CA SER A 75 -12.35 -9.77 -6.54
C SER A 75 -13.29 -8.57 -6.68
N PHE A 76 -12.73 -7.36 -6.78
CA PHE A 76 -13.43 -6.08 -6.84
C PHE A 76 -13.06 -5.35 -8.11
N LYS A 77 -14.04 -4.81 -8.82
CA LYS A 77 -13.79 -4.12 -10.08
C LYS A 77 -12.78 -2.98 -9.96
N GLN A 78 -12.74 -2.32 -8.79
CA GLN A 78 -11.82 -1.24 -8.53
C GLN A 78 -11.27 -1.31 -7.09
N VAL A 79 -9.97 -1.11 -6.97
CA VAL A 79 -9.23 -1.04 -5.71
C VAL A 79 -8.66 0.36 -5.55
N VAL A 80 -8.76 0.95 -4.37
CA VAL A 80 -8.10 2.20 -3.99
C VAL A 80 -7.07 1.89 -2.93
N GLY A 81 -5.83 2.22 -3.18
CA GLY A 81 -4.74 2.02 -2.22
C GLY A 81 -4.13 3.33 -1.74
N VAL A 82 -3.84 3.41 -0.45
CA VAL A 82 -3.15 4.53 0.18
C VAL A 82 -1.86 4.02 0.79
N SER A 83 -0.70 4.61 0.42
CA SER A 83 0.60 4.22 0.99
C SER A 83 0.87 2.71 0.83
N ALA A 84 1.20 1.99 1.89
CA ALA A 84 1.36 0.53 1.86
C ALA A 84 0.12 -0.20 1.32
N GLY A 85 -1.09 0.37 1.44
CA GLY A 85 -2.30 -0.17 0.82
C GLY A 85 -2.24 -0.18 -0.71
N THR A 86 -1.54 0.77 -1.33
CA THR A 86 -1.28 0.77 -2.78
C THR A 86 -0.38 -0.41 -3.16
N LEU A 87 0.70 -0.65 -2.42
CA LEU A 87 1.63 -1.75 -2.69
C LEU A 87 0.93 -3.11 -2.59
N MET A 88 0.12 -3.30 -1.56
CA MET A 88 -0.67 -4.54 -1.40
C MET A 88 -1.77 -4.66 -2.45
N GLY A 89 -2.35 -3.53 -2.87
CA GLY A 89 -3.31 -3.48 -3.97
C GLY A 89 -2.71 -3.94 -5.31
N ILE A 90 -1.43 -3.64 -5.57
CA ILE A 90 -0.73 -4.12 -6.77
C ILE A 90 -0.68 -5.66 -6.78
N ASP A 91 -0.22 -6.28 -5.70
CA ASP A 91 -0.15 -7.74 -5.60
C ASP A 91 -1.54 -8.39 -5.71
N TYR A 92 -2.53 -7.79 -5.06
CA TYR A 92 -3.92 -8.27 -5.09
C TYR A 92 -4.53 -8.22 -6.50
N VAL A 93 -4.33 -7.10 -7.22
CA VAL A 93 -4.81 -6.93 -8.62
C VAL A 93 -4.13 -7.92 -9.57
N CYS A 94 -2.89 -8.31 -9.29
CA CYS A 94 -2.18 -9.37 -10.02
C CYS A 94 -2.68 -10.78 -9.70
N GLY A 95 -3.42 -10.97 -8.60
CA GLY A 95 -3.74 -12.28 -8.08
C GLY A 95 -2.54 -12.96 -7.39
N ASP A 96 -1.54 -12.20 -6.96
CA ASP A 96 -0.31 -12.70 -6.34
C ASP A 96 -0.53 -12.97 -4.85
N ARG A 97 -1.15 -14.10 -4.56
CA ARG A 97 -1.41 -14.56 -3.19
C ARG A 97 -0.09 -14.76 -2.44
N GLY A 98 -0.03 -14.21 -1.23
CA GLY A 98 1.13 -14.32 -0.34
C GLY A 98 2.30 -13.39 -0.66
N ALA A 99 2.30 -12.66 -1.78
CA ALA A 99 3.43 -11.81 -2.20
C ALA A 99 3.70 -10.67 -1.21
N SER A 100 2.69 -9.92 -0.83
CA SER A 100 2.80 -8.82 0.14
C SER A 100 3.23 -9.32 1.53
N ALA A 101 2.66 -10.43 2.00
CA ALA A 101 3.06 -11.02 3.29
C ALA A 101 4.51 -11.47 3.27
N TYR A 102 4.92 -12.18 2.21
CA TYR A 102 6.28 -12.64 2.02
C TYR A 102 7.28 -11.49 2.02
N THR A 103 7.06 -10.47 1.18
CA THR A 103 7.95 -9.32 1.08
C THR A 103 8.14 -8.63 2.44
N ASN A 104 7.07 -8.40 3.17
CA ASN A 104 7.16 -7.75 4.47
C ASN A 104 7.82 -8.64 5.54
N LEU A 105 7.54 -9.95 5.56
CA LEU A 105 8.14 -10.86 6.54
C LEU A 105 9.63 -11.11 6.27
N VAL A 106 10.02 -11.23 5.01
CA VAL A 106 11.41 -11.52 4.63
C VAL A 106 12.28 -10.28 4.75
N TYR A 107 11.81 -9.13 4.27
CA TYR A 107 12.65 -7.95 4.12
C TYR A 107 12.49 -6.90 5.22
N ALA A 108 11.55 -7.01 6.18
CA ALA A 108 11.40 -6.02 7.27
C ALA A 108 12.69 -5.81 8.07
N GLY A 109 13.52 -6.84 8.23
CA GLY A 109 14.84 -6.78 8.88
C GLY A 109 15.99 -6.41 7.96
N ASP A 110 15.79 -6.39 6.64
CA ASP A 110 16.84 -6.12 5.66
C ASP A 110 17.13 -4.60 5.57
N PRO A 111 18.38 -4.18 5.81
CA PRO A 111 18.74 -2.76 5.73
C PRO A 111 18.61 -2.16 4.32
N ARG A 112 18.53 -3.00 3.27
CA ARG A 112 18.27 -2.54 1.89
C ARG A 112 16.80 -2.19 1.68
N TYR A 113 15.89 -2.85 2.39
CA TYR A 113 14.44 -2.60 2.33
C TYR A 113 14.05 -1.37 3.16
N MET A 114 14.55 -1.32 4.40
CA MET A 114 14.25 -0.25 5.35
C MET A 114 15.48 0.04 6.23
N GLY A 115 16.05 1.24 6.15
CA GLY A 115 17.25 1.58 6.90
C GLY A 115 17.40 3.06 7.28
N PHE A 116 17.85 3.32 8.51
CA PHE A 116 18.20 4.66 8.96
C PHE A 116 19.40 5.26 8.18
N LYS A 117 20.29 4.44 7.61
CA LYS A 117 21.37 4.92 6.75
C LYS A 117 20.81 5.53 5.48
N ASP A 118 19.81 4.93 4.87
CA ASP A 118 19.18 5.47 3.67
C ASP A 118 18.39 6.74 3.97
N LEU A 119 17.83 6.87 5.17
CA LEU A 119 17.23 8.14 5.61
C LEU A 119 18.26 9.29 5.64
N ILE A 120 19.48 9.04 6.11
CA ILE A 120 20.54 10.06 6.19
C ILE A 120 21.13 10.40 4.82
N PHE A 121 21.46 9.37 4.01
CA PHE A 121 22.17 9.56 2.75
C PHE A 121 21.25 9.75 1.55
N LYS A 122 20.09 9.08 1.53
CA LYS A 122 19.13 9.12 0.42
C LYS A 122 17.85 9.89 0.76
N GLN A 123 17.66 10.31 2.03
CA GLN A 123 16.43 10.92 2.54
C GLN A 123 15.20 10.03 2.27
N GLN A 124 15.35 8.72 2.46
CA GLN A 124 14.30 7.72 2.32
C GLN A 124 14.49 6.65 3.39
N ILE A 125 13.41 6.34 4.14
CA ILE A 125 13.44 5.25 5.11
C ILE A 125 13.16 3.90 4.44
N PHE A 126 12.23 3.88 3.47
CA PHE A 126 11.97 2.74 2.58
C PHE A 126 12.68 2.94 1.25
N ASN A 127 13.39 1.93 0.80
CA ASN A 127 14.15 2.00 -0.44
C ASN A 127 13.30 1.48 -1.61
N PHE A 128 12.61 2.40 -2.27
CA PHE A 128 11.78 2.09 -3.43
C PHE A 128 12.59 1.55 -4.62
N ASP A 129 13.85 1.98 -4.78
CA ASP A 129 14.73 1.43 -5.81
C ASP A 129 15.01 -0.05 -5.58
N PHE A 130 15.15 -0.47 -4.31
CA PHE A 130 15.27 -1.87 -3.95
C PHE A 130 13.96 -2.63 -4.16
N MET A 131 12.83 -2.06 -3.75
CA MET A 131 11.52 -2.70 -3.84
C MET A 131 11.09 -2.91 -5.30
N PHE A 132 11.12 -1.85 -6.11
CA PHE A 132 10.67 -1.91 -7.51
C PHE A 132 11.78 -2.36 -8.48
N GLY A 133 13.04 -2.31 -8.06
CA GLY A 133 14.17 -2.80 -8.82
C GLY A 133 14.47 -4.26 -8.49
N GLU A 134 15.26 -4.50 -7.43
CA GLU A 134 15.79 -5.83 -7.12
C GLU A 134 14.69 -6.81 -6.68
N VAL A 135 13.77 -6.39 -5.78
CA VAL A 135 12.69 -7.28 -5.32
C VAL A 135 11.75 -7.62 -6.46
N ALA A 136 11.19 -6.62 -7.14
CA ALA A 136 10.19 -6.84 -8.18
C ALA A 136 10.76 -7.46 -9.47
N SER A 137 12.07 -7.34 -9.74
CA SER A 137 12.67 -7.90 -10.96
C SER A 137 13.23 -9.31 -10.77
N TYR A 138 13.71 -9.65 -9.57
CA TYR A 138 14.49 -10.87 -9.36
C TYR A 138 14.08 -11.70 -8.15
N LEU A 139 13.81 -11.07 -7.02
CA LEU A 139 13.52 -11.79 -5.76
C LEU A 139 12.06 -12.22 -5.67
N MET A 140 11.17 -11.37 -6.19
CA MET A 140 9.73 -11.60 -6.32
C MET A 140 9.28 -11.07 -7.68
N PRO A 141 9.55 -11.77 -8.79
CA PRO A 141 9.30 -11.26 -10.12
C PRO A 141 7.86 -10.81 -10.30
N PHE A 142 7.71 -9.53 -10.61
CA PHE A 142 6.43 -8.92 -10.94
C PHE A 142 6.09 -9.19 -12.41
N ASP A 143 4.86 -9.59 -12.67
CA ASP A 143 4.36 -9.81 -14.02
C ASP A 143 3.48 -8.63 -14.47
N PRO A 144 4.00 -7.71 -15.30
CA PRO A 144 3.24 -6.56 -15.77
C PRO A 144 1.98 -6.95 -16.54
N ASP A 145 2.03 -8.03 -17.32
CA ASP A 145 0.89 -8.45 -18.13
C ASP A 145 -0.29 -8.86 -17.24
N ARG A 146 -0.03 -9.51 -16.10
CA ARG A 146 -1.10 -9.84 -15.14
C ARG A 146 -1.72 -8.61 -14.53
N PHE A 147 -0.93 -7.57 -14.24
CA PHE A 147 -1.46 -6.32 -13.69
C PHE A 147 -2.30 -5.57 -14.72
N PHE A 148 -1.74 -5.31 -15.90
CA PHE A 148 -2.40 -4.48 -16.91
C PHE A 148 -3.57 -5.17 -17.63
N ASN A 149 -3.63 -6.50 -17.61
CA ASN A 149 -4.76 -7.28 -18.15
C ASN A 149 -5.70 -7.82 -17.05
N SER A 150 -5.53 -7.38 -15.80
CA SER A 150 -6.40 -7.77 -14.70
C SER A 150 -7.85 -7.30 -14.92
N PRO A 151 -8.87 -8.10 -14.52
CA PRO A 151 -10.25 -7.64 -14.49
C PRO A 151 -10.50 -6.59 -13.38
N MET A 152 -9.56 -6.39 -12.50
CA MET A 152 -9.55 -5.36 -11.46
C MET A 152 -8.69 -4.16 -11.89
N SER A 153 -9.02 -2.95 -11.43
CA SER A 153 -8.18 -1.76 -11.59
C SER A 153 -7.72 -1.22 -10.24
N LEU A 154 -6.59 -0.50 -10.22
CA LEU A 154 -6.05 0.11 -9.01
C LEU A 154 -5.96 1.63 -9.15
N ILE A 155 -6.44 2.36 -8.15
CA ILE A 155 -6.20 3.79 -7.96
C ILE A 155 -5.20 3.95 -6.82
N ALA A 156 -4.06 4.57 -7.10
CA ALA A 156 -3.08 4.97 -6.09
C ALA A 156 -3.39 6.40 -5.61
N VAL A 157 -3.49 6.59 -4.29
CA VAL A 157 -3.74 7.91 -3.68
C VAL A 157 -2.43 8.53 -3.24
N ALA A 158 -2.15 9.75 -3.65
CA ALA A 158 -1.02 10.55 -3.17
C ALA A 158 -1.47 11.97 -2.84
N THR A 159 -0.61 12.73 -2.16
CA THR A 159 -0.86 14.14 -1.84
C THR A 159 -0.08 15.04 -2.77
N ASN A 160 -0.74 15.90 -3.54
CA ASN A 160 -0.12 16.94 -4.33
C ASN A 160 0.49 18.01 -3.41
N CYS A 161 1.82 18.15 -3.46
CA CYS A 161 2.52 19.07 -2.57
C CYS A 161 2.29 20.54 -2.91
N THR A 162 1.94 20.86 -4.16
CA THR A 162 1.77 22.24 -4.62
C THR A 162 0.52 22.91 -4.05
N ASN A 163 -0.54 22.14 -3.85
CA ASN A 163 -1.85 22.67 -3.45
C ASN A 163 -2.48 21.95 -2.24
N GLY A 164 -1.79 20.94 -1.68
CA GLY A 164 -2.24 20.20 -0.51
C GLY A 164 -3.55 19.42 -0.73
N THR A 165 -3.83 18.98 -1.97
CA THR A 165 -5.03 18.18 -2.30
C THR A 165 -4.64 16.72 -2.60
N PRO A 166 -5.58 15.76 -2.45
CA PRO A 166 -5.32 14.39 -2.90
C PRO A 166 -5.21 14.33 -4.43
N SER A 167 -4.33 13.47 -4.92
CA SER A 167 -4.21 13.04 -6.32
C SER A 167 -4.58 11.57 -6.41
N TYR A 168 -5.40 11.22 -7.39
CA TYR A 168 -5.85 9.86 -7.65
C TYR A 168 -5.30 9.39 -8.99
N PHE A 169 -4.34 8.45 -8.93
CA PHE A 169 -3.70 7.87 -10.11
C PHE A 169 -4.39 6.56 -10.47
N ASP A 170 -5.25 6.59 -11.47
CA ASP A 170 -5.92 5.40 -12.00
C ASP A 170 -4.96 4.62 -12.88
N LEU A 171 -4.45 3.53 -12.35
CA LEU A 171 -3.47 2.65 -12.98
C LEU A 171 -4.11 1.60 -13.92
N GLY A 172 -5.44 1.50 -13.93
CA GLY A 172 -6.19 0.67 -14.87
C GLY A 172 -6.50 1.33 -16.21
N ARG A 173 -6.06 2.59 -16.42
CA ARG A 173 -6.32 3.30 -17.68
C ARG A 173 -5.50 2.70 -18.83
N PRO A 174 -6.10 2.60 -20.03
CA PRO A 174 -5.35 2.20 -21.21
C PRO A 174 -4.14 3.11 -21.46
N GLY A 175 -2.98 2.51 -21.70
CA GLY A 175 -1.73 3.22 -21.96
C GLY A 175 -0.91 3.53 -20.68
N THR A 176 -1.37 3.15 -19.50
CA THR A 176 -0.57 3.21 -18.26
C THR A 176 0.67 2.32 -18.42
N THR A 177 1.83 2.84 -18.08
CA THR A 177 3.10 2.15 -18.18
C THR A 177 3.60 1.67 -16.81
N MET A 178 4.61 0.79 -16.79
CA MET A 178 5.32 0.42 -15.56
C MET A 178 5.90 1.64 -14.84
N GLN A 179 6.38 2.63 -15.59
CA GLN A 179 6.90 3.88 -15.02
C GLN A 179 5.80 4.66 -14.30
N ASP A 180 4.61 4.75 -14.88
CA ASP A 180 3.46 5.41 -14.25
C ASP A 180 3.05 4.70 -12.97
N MET A 181 2.98 3.36 -13.00
CA MET A 181 2.64 2.55 -11.84
C MET A 181 3.66 2.72 -10.71
N THR A 182 4.95 2.57 -10.99
CA THR A 182 6.00 2.68 -9.96
C THR A 182 6.13 4.09 -9.42
N SER A 183 5.95 5.11 -10.26
CA SER A 183 5.95 6.52 -9.84
C SER A 183 4.76 6.83 -8.94
N ALA A 184 3.56 6.39 -9.29
CA ALA A 184 2.35 6.60 -8.48
C ALA A 184 2.42 5.82 -7.16
N ALA A 185 2.89 4.57 -7.16
CA ALA A 185 3.08 3.77 -5.95
C ALA A 185 4.12 4.38 -5.01
N SER A 186 5.25 4.86 -5.57
CA SER A 186 6.27 5.60 -4.80
C SER A 186 5.72 6.90 -4.22
N ALA A 187 4.97 7.69 -5.01
CA ALA A 187 4.33 8.91 -4.56
C ALA A 187 3.36 8.64 -3.40
N SER A 188 2.49 7.63 -3.58
CA SER A 188 1.53 7.19 -2.56
C SER A 188 2.18 6.78 -1.24
N SER A 189 3.43 6.30 -1.27
CA SER A 189 4.16 5.75 -0.12
C SER A 189 5.29 6.67 0.38
N SER A 190 5.44 7.87 -0.17
CA SER A 190 6.50 8.83 0.22
C SER A 190 6.13 9.58 1.49
N MET A 191 6.52 9.04 2.65
CA MET A 191 6.18 9.60 3.97
C MET A 191 6.84 10.96 4.23
N PRO A 192 6.10 11.94 4.80
CA PRO A 192 6.64 13.25 5.12
C PRO A 192 7.83 13.15 6.10
N LEU A 193 8.86 13.94 5.88
CA LEU A 193 10.13 13.98 6.61
C LEU A 193 11.00 12.71 6.49
N LEU A 194 10.43 11.60 6.06
CA LEU A 194 11.09 10.29 5.96
C LEU A 194 11.37 9.87 4.53
N SER A 195 10.83 10.60 3.54
CA SER A 195 11.04 10.36 2.12
C SER A 195 11.17 11.68 1.37
N LYS A 196 11.88 11.66 0.24
CA LYS A 196 11.84 12.74 -0.75
C LYS A 196 10.46 12.81 -1.38
N MET A 197 10.10 13.98 -1.88
CA MET A 197 8.94 14.12 -2.76
C MET A 197 9.17 13.29 -4.03
N THR A 198 8.18 12.53 -4.43
CA THR A 198 8.17 11.80 -5.70
C THR A 198 7.46 12.64 -6.74
N TYR A 199 8.09 12.80 -7.90
CA TYR A 199 7.50 13.57 -9.00
C TYR A 199 6.71 12.65 -9.92
N VAL A 200 5.46 13.00 -10.15
CA VAL A 200 4.58 12.36 -11.15
C VAL A 200 4.11 13.47 -12.09
N ASN A 201 4.42 13.36 -13.38
CA ASN A 201 4.15 14.41 -14.39
C ASN A 201 4.64 15.80 -13.94
N ASP A 202 5.88 15.89 -13.46
CA ASP A 202 6.56 17.11 -12.96
C ASP A 202 5.89 17.75 -11.72
N VAL A 203 4.90 17.14 -11.13
CA VAL A 203 4.25 17.58 -9.90
C VAL A 203 4.81 16.80 -8.70
N PRO A 204 5.30 17.49 -7.64
CA PRO A 204 5.79 16.82 -6.44
C PRO A 204 4.64 16.26 -5.59
N HIS A 205 4.79 15.01 -5.15
CA HIS A 205 3.83 14.31 -4.30
C HIS A 205 4.49 13.72 -3.06
N LEU A 206 3.69 13.58 -2.02
CA LEU A 206 3.96 12.80 -0.81
C LEU A 206 2.82 11.80 -0.56
N ASP A 207 2.95 11.04 0.53
CA ASP A 207 2.02 9.97 0.94
C ASP A 207 0.55 10.41 0.93
N GLY A 208 -0.31 9.56 0.37
CA GLY A 208 -1.75 9.82 0.28
C GLY A 208 -2.42 9.96 1.65
N GLY A 209 -1.87 9.32 2.68
CA GLY A 209 -2.36 9.39 4.05
C GLY A 209 -2.34 10.79 4.69
N ILE A 210 -1.76 11.79 4.02
CA ILE A 210 -1.79 13.19 4.46
C ILE A 210 -3.14 13.83 4.16
N THR A 211 -3.78 13.50 3.01
CA THR A 211 -4.97 14.19 2.52
C THR A 211 -6.19 13.30 2.27
N ASP A 212 -6.01 12.00 2.13
CA ASP A 212 -7.08 11.00 1.99
C ASP A 212 -6.60 9.63 2.49
N PRO A 213 -6.48 9.43 3.81
CA PRO A 213 -5.87 8.24 4.42
C PRO A 213 -6.64 6.93 4.21
N LEU A 214 -7.94 6.98 3.89
CA LEU A 214 -8.77 5.81 3.64
C LEU A 214 -9.20 5.64 2.17
N GLY A 215 -8.90 6.60 1.28
CA GLY A 215 -9.46 6.61 -0.06
C GLY A 215 -10.94 7.04 -0.04
N MET A 216 -11.27 7.93 0.88
CA MET A 216 -12.65 8.39 1.10
C MET A 216 -13.19 9.19 -0.08
N GLY A 217 -12.34 9.92 -0.82
CA GLY A 217 -12.74 10.64 -2.02
C GLY A 217 -13.41 9.73 -3.06
N PRO A 218 -12.70 8.73 -3.61
CA PRO A 218 -13.28 7.72 -4.50
C PRO A 218 -14.44 6.92 -3.87
N ALA A 219 -14.39 6.67 -2.55
CA ALA A 219 -15.46 5.95 -1.86
C ALA A 219 -16.78 6.74 -1.86
N ARG A 220 -16.74 8.04 -1.57
CA ARG A 220 -17.93 8.92 -1.62
C ARG A 220 -18.52 8.97 -3.03
N GLU A 221 -17.66 9.04 -4.06
CA GLU A 221 -18.11 9.01 -5.45
C GLU A 221 -18.77 7.67 -5.81
N ALA A 222 -18.18 6.54 -5.43
CA ALA A 222 -18.75 5.21 -5.65
C ALA A 222 -20.11 5.06 -4.96
N ILE A 223 -20.25 5.50 -3.70
CA ILE A 223 -21.51 5.48 -2.96
C ILE A 223 -22.56 6.35 -3.65
N ALA A 224 -22.19 7.54 -4.12
CA ALA A 224 -23.10 8.43 -4.85
C ALA A 224 -23.61 7.81 -6.17
N GLN A 225 -22.80 6.92 -6.76
CA GLN A 225 -23.17 6.14 -7.96
C GLN A 225 -23.95 4.85 -7.61
N GLY A 226 -24.25 4.59 -6.34
CA GLY A 226 -24.96 3.39 -5.89
C GLY A 226 -24.09 2.12 -5.83
N ARG A 227 -22.77 2.25 -5.95
CA ARG A 227 -21.84 1.12 -5.88
C ARG A 227 -21.57 0.73 -4.43
N LYS A 228 -21.32 -0.54 -4.19
CA LYS A 228 -20.87 -1.06 -2.90
C LYS A 228 -19.43 -0.63 -2.60
N VAL A 229 -19.13 -0.33 -1.34
CA VAL A 229 -17.80 0.07 -0.90
C VAL A 229 -17.36 -0.79 0.28
N VAL A 230 -16.15 -1.31 0.22
CA VAL A 230 -15.53 -2.09 1.29
C VAL A 230 -14.24 -1.39 1.71
N PHE A 231 -14.10 -1.13 3.00
CA PHE A 231 -12.86 -0.60 3.58
C PHE A 231 -12.12 -1.70 4.35
N VAL A 232 -10.80 -1.76 4.16
CA VAL A 232 -9.90 -2.52 5.03
C VAL A 232 -9.05 -1.53 5.81
N SER A 233 -9.37 -1.40 7.09
CA SER A 233 -8.64 -0.53 8.02
C SER A 233 -7.47 -1.29 8.64
N THR A 234 -6.35 -0.59 8.86
CA THR A 234 -5.19 -1.09 9.59
C THR A 234 -5.23 -0.69 11.07
N ARG A 235 -6.36 -0.14 11.52
CA ARG A 235 -6.62 0.25 12.91
C ARG A 235 -7.93 -0.34 13.40
N GLU A 236 -7.96 -0.64 14.69
CA GLU A 236 -9.15 -1.11 15.39
C GLU A 236 -10.27 -0.07 15.35
N ARG A 237 -11.51 -0.54 15.47
CA ARG A 237 -12.67 0.33 15.53
C ARG A 237 -12.56 1.31 16.70
N GLY A 238 -12.90 2.56 16.46
CA GLY A 238 -12.84 3.62 17.47
C GLY A 238 -11.44 4.14 17.76
N PHE A 239 -10.41 3.67 17.05
CA PHE A 239 -9.07 4.26 17.15
C PHE A 239 -9.09 5.76 16.86
N ARG A 240 -8.33 6.53 17.63
CA ARG A 240 -8.14 7.98 17.41
C ARG A 240 -6.69 8.36 17.61
N LYS A 241 -6.13 9.04 16.64
CA LYS A 241 -4.81 9.67 16.76
C LYS A 241 -4.92 10.94 17.59
N PRO A 242 -3.97 11.22 18.48
CA PRO A 242 -3.90 12.54 19.12
C PRO A 242 -3.62 13.62 18.06
N PRO A 243 -4.09 14.87 18.29
CA PRO A 243 -3.72 15.99 17.43
C PRO A 243 -2.20 16.14 17.33
N GLU A 244 -1.73 16.67 16.19
CA GLU A 244 -0.32 16.96 16.03
C GLU A 244 0.19 17.95 17.09
N SER A 245 1.36 17.64 17.66
CA SER A 245 1.96 18.52 18.66
C SER A 245 2.40 19.85 18.02
N GLU A 246 2.38 20.94 18.78
CA GLU A 246 2.85 22.27 18.31
C GLU A 246 4.34 22.25 17.87
N ARG A 247 5.13 21.32 18.44
CA ARG A 247 6.50 21.09 18.01
C ARG A 247 6.52 20.52 16.58
N MET A 248 5.71 19.49 16.30
CA MET A 248 5.64 18.89 14.96
C MET A 248 5.07 19.85 13.94
N LYS A 249 4.02 20.61 14.28
CA LYS A 249 3.47 21.65 13.39
C LYS A 249 4.54 22.67 12.98
N ARG A 250 5.39 23.11 13.92
CA ARG A 250 6.53 24.01 13.61
C ARG A 250 7.56 23.34 12.69
N ILE A 251 7.84 22.05 12.89
CA ILE A 251 8.75 21.28 12.04
C ILE A 251 8.18 21.19 10.61
N TYR A 252 6.89 20.84 10.45
CA TYR A 252 6.24 20.77 9.14
C TYR A 252 6.26 22.11 8.40
N ARG A 253 5.86 23.21 9.06
CA ARG A 253 5.89 24.56 8.47
C ARG A 253 7.30 24.99 8.04
N ARG A 254 8.32 24.58 8.79
CA ARG A 254 9.73 24.89 8.43
C ARG A 254 10.25 24.01 7.29
N ALA A 255 10.02 22.71 7.36
CA ALA A 255 10.50 21.73 6.38
C ALA A 255 9.85 21.94 5.01
N TYR A 256 8.59 22.34 5.00
CA TYR A 256 7.78 22.54 3.80
C TYR A 256 7.41 24.02 3.57
N ALA A 257 8.33 24.95 3.91
CA ALA A 257 8.06 26.39 3.78
C ALA A 257 7.77 26.83 2.33
N GLY A 258 8.27 26.10 1.33
CA GLY A 258 7.94 26.31 -0.09
C GLY A 258 6.58 25.74 -0.53
N TYR A 259 5.86 25.04 0.37
CA TYR A 259 4.59 24.35 0.11
C TYR A 259 3.62 24.60 1.27
N PRO A 260 3.11 25.83 1.46
CA PRO A 260 2.36 26.21 2.65
C PRO A 260 1.04 25.42 2.81
N GLU A 261 0.33 25.11 1.73
CA GLU A 261 -0.90 24.32 1.75
C GLU A 261 -0.62 22.89 2.25
N LEU A 262 0.46 22.28 1.77
CA LEU A 262 0.91 20.97 2.27
C LEU A 262 1.25 21.03 3.76
N ALA A 263 1.99 22.07 4.19
CA ALA A 263 2.38 22.22 5.60
C ALA A 263 1.16 22.29 6.53
N GLU A 264 0.10 23.01 6.14
CA GLU A 264 -1.14 23.07 6.92
C GLU A 264 -1.91 21.73 6.89
N LYS A 265 -1.90 20.99 5.78
CA LYS A 265 -2.48 19.63 5.75
C LYS A 265 -1.74 18.69 6.69
N LEU A 266 -0.41 18.72 6.69
CA LEU A 266 0.41 17.94 7.62
C LEU A 266 0.11 18.29 9.09
N CYS A 267 -0.15 19.56 9.40
CA CYS A 267 -0.55 19.98 10.75
C CYS A 267 -1.89 19.41 11.20
N ARG A 268 -2.74 18.95 10.28
CA ARG A 268 -4.09 18.43 10.53
C ARG A 268 -4.29 16.97 10.10
N MET A 269 -3.25 16.27 9.64
CA MET A 269 -3.40 14.94 9.06
C MET A 269 -3.96 13.91 10.04
N ASN A 270 -3.71 14.08 11.35
CA ASN A 270 -4.23 13.17 12.37
C ASN A 270 -5.73 13.37 12.59
N GLU A 271 -6.18 14.63 12.60
CA GLU A 271 -7.59 14.99 12.69
C GLU A 271 -8.35 14.47 11.46
N LEU A 272 -7.83 14.70 10.26
CA LEU A 272 -8.42 14.20 9.01
C LEU A 272 -8.54 12.67 9.02
N CYS A 273 -7.49 11.98 9.47
CA CYS A 273 -7.53 10.52 9.59
C CYS A 273 -8.63 10.06 10.55
N ASN A 274 -8.84 10.78 11.66
CA ASN A 274 -9.91 10.48 12.62
C ASN A 274 -11.31 10.75 12.03
N GLU A 275 -11.44 11.83 11.26
CA GLU A 275 -12.68 12.19 10.57
C GLU A 275 -13.08 11.09 9.58
N GLU A 276 -12.16 10.63 8.74
CA GLU A 276 -12.44 9.58 7.75
C GLU A 276 -12.71 8.21 8.38
N LEU A 277 -12.00 7.85 9.46
CA LEU A 277 -12.29 6.62 10.19
C LEU A 277 -13.71 6.66 10.81
N ALA A 278 -14.14 7.81 11.33
CA ALA A 278 -15.48 7.98 11.86
C ALA A 278 -16.54 7.89 10.75
N GLU A 279 -16.30 8.55 9.63
CA GLU A 279 -17.20 8.52 8.46
C GLU A 279 -17.35 7.10 7.91
N ALA A 280 -16.25 6.32 7.81
CA ALA A 280 -16.33 4.93 7.38
C ALA A 280 -17.20 4.08 8.33
N ASP A 281 -17.06 4.27 9.65
CA ASP A 281 -17.89 3.61 10.65
C ASP A 281 -19.38 4.03 10.55
N GLU A 282 -19.66 5.31 10.30
CA GLU A 282 -21.01 5.81 10.10
C GLU A 282 -21.65 5.26 8.81
N LEU A 283 -20.89 5.21 7.72
CA LEU A 283 -21.34 4.59 6.46
C LEU A 283 -21.65 3.11 6.64
N ALA A 284 -20.81 2.39 7.41
CA ALA A 284 -21.06 0.99 7.74
C ALA A 284 -22.32 0.80 8.59
N ALA A 285 -22.53 1.64 9.59
CA ALA A 285 -23.73 1.62 10.42
C ALA A 285 -25.01 1.91 9.61
N ALA A 286 -24.88 2.74 8.57
CA ALA A 286 -25.98 3.05 7.63
C ALA A 286 -26.17 1.98 6.51
N GLY A 287 -25.38 0.89 6.50
CA GLY A 287 -25.42 -0.13 5.46
C GLY A 287 -24.89 0.30 4.08
N LYS A 288 -24.23 1.48 4.00
CA LYS A 288 -23.68 2.04 2.77
C LYS A 288 -22.25 1.59 2.47
N ALA A 289 -21.55 1.06 3.47
CA ALA A 289 -20.23 0.49 3.33
C ALA A 289 -20.09 -0.77 4.18
N PHE A 290 -19.06 -1.57 3.90
CA PHE A 290 -18.59 -2.65 4.78
C PHE A 290 -17.18 -2.32 5.24
N VAL A 291 -16.89 -2.43 6.54
CA VAL A 291 -15.58 -2.08 7.09
C VAL A 291 -14.99 -3.26 7.85
N ILE A 292 -13.81 -3.71 7.42
CA ILE A 292 -13.00 -4.70 8.11
C ILE A 292 -11.98 -3.96 8.96
N HIS A 293 -12.05 -4.14 10.27
CA HIS A 293 -11.12 -3.61 11.27
C HIS A 293 -10.41 -4.74 12.00
N PRO A 294 -9.16 -4.54 12.43
CA PRO A 294 -8.55 -5.39 13.44
C PRO A 294 -9.41 -5.41 14.73
N ILE A 295 -9.83 -6.60 15.17
CA ILE A 295 -10.58 -6.78 16.42
C ILE A 295 -9.65 -6.56 17.60
N VAL A 296 -8.43 -7.13 17.52
CA VAL A 296 -7.37 -6.88 18.50
C VAL A 296 -6.51 -5.72 18.01
N PRO A 297 -6.28 -4.67 18.84
CA PRO A 297 -5.47 -3.53 18.45
C PRO A 297 -4.07 -3.95 17.98
N PRO A 298 -3.63 -3.53 16.77
CA PRO A 298 -2.31 -3.88 16.26
C PRO A 298 -1.18 -3.28 17.11
N THR A 299 -0.25 -4.11 17.55
CA THR A 299 0.96 -3.68 18.28
C THR A 299 2.12 -3.34 17.35
N VAL A 300 1.99 -3.63 16.05
CA VAL A 300 3.00 -3.38 15.01
C VAL A 300 3.10 -1.89 14.71
N GLY A 301 4.31 -1.35 14.82
CA GLY A 301 4.64 0.03 14.43
C GLY A 301 4.94 0.16 12.93
N HIS A 302 5.19 1.42 12.48
CA HIS A 302 5.50 1.69 11.07
C HIS A 302 6.82 1.05 10.61
N THR A 303 7.78 0.85 11.51
CA THR A 303 9.13 0.35 11.23
C THR A 303 9.43 -0.91 12.05
N GLU A 304 8.44 -1.76 12.27
CA GLU A 304 8.57 -3.02 13.00
C GLU A 304 9.54 -3.96 12.28
N LYS A 305 10.41 -4.62 13.06
CA LYS A 305 11.38 -5.60 12.55
C LYS A 305 11.17 -7.00 13.13
N ASP A 306 10.30 -7.12 14.11
CA ASP A 306 9.95 -8.41 14.70
C ASP A 306 9.01 -9.17 13.74
N THR A 307 9.57 -10.15 13.03
CA THR A 307 8.83 -10.96 12.06
C THR A 307 7.75 -11.81 12.71
N GLY A 308 7.90 -12.17 14.00
CA GLY A 308 6.86 -12.87 14.75
C GLY A 308 5.62 -12.02 14.96
N LYS A 309 5.80 -10.73 15.32
CA LYS A 309 4.68 -9.78 15.44
C LYS A 309 4.03 -9.49 14.09
N LEU A 310 4.84 -9.34 13.03
CA LEU A 310 4.33 -9.14 11.67
C LEU A 310 3.49 -10.33 11.23
N ARG A 311 3.99 -11.55 11.45
CA ARG A 311 3.27 -12.79 11.14
C ARG A 311 1.95 -12.89 11.89
N ALA A 312 1.97 -12.67 13.21
CA ALA A 312 0.76 -12.71 14.03
C ALA A 312 -0.30 -11.72 13.52
N LEU A 313 0.11 -10.53 13.08
CA LEU A 313 -0.81 -9.55 12.54
C LEU A 313 -1.35 -9.94 11.14
N TYR A 314 -0.53 -10.57 10.30
CA TYR A 314 -0.98 -11.17 9.04
C TYR A 314 -2.03 -12.26 9.25
N GLU A 315 -1.73 -13.21 10.16
CA GLU A 315 -2.62 -14.32 10.50
C GLU A 315 -3.93 -13.82 11.14
N GLN A 316 -3.87 -12.75 11.95
CA GLN A 316 -5.04 -12.05 12.47
C GLN A 316 -5.91 -11.52 11.34
N GLY A 317 -5.32 -10.83 10.34
CA GLY A 317 -6.04 -10.32 9.18
C GLY A 317 -6.73 -11.42 8.39
N ALA A 318 -6.04 -12.53 8.14
CA ALA A 318 -6.59 -13.69 7.44
C ALA A 318 -7.74 -14.36 8.23
N TYR A 319 -7.58 -14.52 9.52
CA TYR A 319 -8.60 -15.12 10.40
C TYR A 319 -9.86 -14.24 10.46
N GLU A 320 -9.69 -12.95 10.71
CA GLU A 320 -10.79 -12.00 10.89
C GLU A 320 -11.55 -11.76 9.57
N ALA A 321 -10.84 -11.73 8.44
CA ALA A 321 -11.48 -11.67 7.11
C ALA A 321 -12.33 -12.90 6.86
N ARG A 322 -11.79 -14.10 7.12
CA ARG A 322 -12.53 -15.36 6.92
C ARG A 322 -13.80 -15.41 7.77
N ALA A 323 -13.74 -14.93 9.00
CA ALA A 323 -14.91 -14.88 9.89
C ALA A 323 -16.00 -13.92 9.37
N GLN A 324 -15.62 -12.86 8.66
CA GLN A 324 -16.55 -11.85 8.14
C GLN A 324 -17.03 -12.13 6.70
N LEU A 325 -16.46 -13.13 6.00
CA LEU A 325 -16.84 -13.44 4.60
C LEU A 325 -18.34 -13.62 4.36
N PRO A 326 -19.10 -14.36 5.20
CA PRO A 326 -20.53 -14.53 4.95
C PRO A 326 -21.29 -13.20 4.96
N ALA A 327 -20.96 -12.31 5.90
CA ALA A 327 -21.56 -10.98 5.99
C ALA A 327 -21.12 -10.07 4.84
N LEU A 328 -19.85 -10.13 4.45
CA LEU A 328 -19.32 -9.37 3.31
C LEU A 328 -19.99 -9.79 2.00
N ILE A 329 -20.09 -11.09 1.75
CA ILE A 329 -20.75 -11.61 0.52
C ILE A 329 -22.23 -11.19 0.50
N ALA A 330 -22.94 -11.31 1.61
CA ALA A 330 -24.32 -10.86 1.71
C ALA A 330 -24.45 -9.35 1.40
N TYR A 331 -23.53 -8.52 1.93
CA TYR A 331 -23.49 -7.09 1.62
C TYR A 331 -23.22 -6.81 0.14
N LEU A 332 -22.32 -7.54 -0.50
CA LEU A 332 -21.98 -7.35 -1.92
C LEU A 332 -23.08 -7.79 -2.88
N GLN A 333 -23.92 -8.75 -2.47
CA GLN A 333 -25.02 -9.31 -3.29
C GLN A 333 -26.37 -8.59 -3.10
N GLY A 334 -26.55 -7.90 -1.98
CA GLY A 334 -27.77 -7.14 -1.65
C GLY A 334 -27.68 -5.69 -2.05
#